data_47d080bb21ecc845aa45e179619b73dc
#
_entry.id   47d080bb21ecc845aa45e179619b73dc
#
_cell.length_a   1.000
_cell.length_b   1.000
_cell.length_c   1.000
_cell.angle_alpha   90.00
_cell.angle_beta   90.00
_cell.angle_gamma   90.00
#
_symmetry.space_group_name_H-M   'P 1'
#
loop_
_entity.id
_entity.type
_entity.pdbx_description
1 polymer ?
#
loop_
_entity_poly.entity_id
_entity_poly.type
_entity_poly.pdbx_seq_one_letter_code
_entity_poly.pdbx_strand_id
1 'polypeptide(L)'
;MRVLQITAFSGWGCTGRIAMGIHNALVEQGHESAIAWGRTNTAPADVKTFQIGNRLDQQMHGLYTRITDKCGFGSKGVTKEFLKKIDEYDPDLVQLHILHGYYINLEVLFDYLKEKKIPVVWTFHDCWAFTGHCPYFDLVGCEKWKTGCHDCQQKAHHPTSWLMDNSRWNWKKKRELFTGVDNLTIVTPSKWLAGLVKESFLKDCRVEVINNGINTNDFKPTKGTFREDHGLENKKIVLGVSSTWCKSKGIDDFIELSKKLPNDYKVVLVGLSKEQLATLPKQILGIERTDSVHQLAEIYTTADVFVNPTYEDNYPTTNLEALACGTPVITYDTGGSVEATMESGHGAVVKQGDINGLMESIFKHNSDTREKHSLFQCDANLNYKEYVK
;
A
#
# COMPACT_ATOMS: atom_id res chain seq x y z
N MET A 1 13.23 -18.41 -15.65
CA MET A 1 13.10 -18.68 -14.20
C MET A 1 11.65 -18.95 -13.85
N ARG A 2 11.40 -19.77 -12.85
CA ARG A 2 10.10 -19.96 -12.22
C ARG A 2 10.06 -19.12 -10.94
N VAL A 3 9.16 -18.16 -10.87
CA VAL A 3 9.01 -17.25 -9.72
C VAL A 3 7.71 -17.54 -8.99
N LEU A 4 7.77 -17.73 -7.68
CA LEU A 4 6.59 -17.88 -6.83
C LEU A 4 6.42 -16.64 -5.96
N GLN A 5 5.36 -15.89 -6.20
CA GLN A 5 4.98 -14.78 -5.34
C GLN A 5 4.09 -15.27 -4.19
N ILE A 6 4.37 -14.84 -2.94
CA ILE A 6 3.55 -15.14 -1.76
C ILE A 6 2.99 -13.83 -1.21
N THR A 7 1.67 -13.70 -1.19
CA THR A 7 0.98 -12.45 -0.79
C THR A 7 -0.31 -12.75 0.00
N ALA A 8 -0.81 -11.75 0.74
CA ALA A 8 -2.12 -11.88 1.37
C ALA A 8 -3.25 -11.85 0.33
N PHE A 9 -3.13 -11.06 -0.73
CA PHE A 9 -4.17 -10.81 -1.72
C PHE A 9 -3.67 -11.07 -3.14
N SER A 10 -4.51 -11.60 -4.00
CA SER A 10 -4.24 -11.82 -5.42
C SER A 10 -5.17 -10.94 -6.25
N GLY A 11 -4.62 -9.99 -7.01
CA GLY A 11 -5.36 -9.12 -7.93
C GLY A 11 -6.30 -8.10 -7.28
N TRP A 12 -6.43 -8.09 -5.94
CA TRP A 12 -7.32 -7.18 -5.22
C TRP A 12 -6.55 -6.27 -4.24
N GLY A 13 -7.03 -5.02 -4.11
CA GLY A 13 -6.36 -4.01 -3.31
C GLY A 13 -5.04 -3.54 -3.91
N CYS A 14 -4.38 -2.56 -3.29
CA CYS A 14 -3.13 -1.98 -3.78
C CYS A 14 -2.03 -3.06 -3.94
N THR A 15 -1.75 -3.82 -2.89
CA THR A 15 -0.68 -4.82 -2.88
C THR A 15 -0.96 -6.02 -3.80
N GLY A 16 -2.23 -6.41 -3.96
CA GLY A 16 -2.61 -7.46 -4.92
C GLY A 16 -2.42 -7.00 -6.36
N ARG A 17 -2.70 -5.72 -6.67
CA ARG A 17 -2.42 -5.13 -8.00
C ARG A 17 -0.93 -5.02 -8.27
N ILE A 18 -0.11 -4.69 -7.26
CA ILE A 18 1.35 -4.67 -7.39
C ILE A 18 1.87 -6.08 -7.70
N ALA A 19 1.43 -7.11 -6.96
CA ALA A 19 1.83 -8.50 -7.23
C ALA A 19 1.43 -8.94 -8.65
N MET A 20 0.26 -8.54 -9.15
CA MET A 20 -0.17 -8.79 -10.52
C MET A 20 0.68 -8.03 -11.54
N GLY A 21 1.03 -6.77 -11.27
CA GLY A 21 1.92 -5.99 -12.14
C GLY A 21 3.29 -6.64 -12.28
N ILE A 22 3.85 -7.13 -11.18
CA ILE A 22 5.11 -7.88 -11.19
C ILE A 22 4.95 -9.20 -11.95
N HIS A 23 3.85 -9.93 -11.74
CA HIS A 23 3.54 -11.15 -12.50
C HIS A 23 3.56 -10.88 -14.00
N ASN A 24 2.85 -9.85 -14.45
CA ASN A 24 2.77 -9.49 -15.86
C ASN A 24 4.15 -9.15 -16.43
N ALA A 25 4.94 -8.35 -15.72
CA ALA A 25 6.29 -7.98 -16.14
C ALA A 25 7.23 -9.19 -16.24
N LEU A 26 7.10 -10.17 -15.32
CA LEU A 26 7.85 -11.43 -15.38
C LEU A 26 7.48 -12.26 -16.60
N VAL A 27 6.18 -12.42 -16.88
CA VAL A 27 5.65 -13.18 -18.03
C VAL A 27 6.08 -12.51 -19.35
N GLU A 28 5.98 -11.19 -19.46
CA GLU A 28 6.44 -10.44 -20.64
C GLU A 28 7.94 -10.64 -20.93
N GLN A 29 8.74 -10.92 -19.90
CA GLN A 29 10.18 -11.22 -20.03
C GLN A 29 10.46 -12.72 -20.25
N GLY A 30 9.43 -13.54 -20.44
CA GLY A 30 9.56 -14.97 -20.72
C GLY A 30 9.81 -15.84 -19.48
N HIS A 31 9.47 -15.35 -18.28
CA HIS A 31 9.56 -16.12 -17.04
C HIS A 31 8.23 -16.79 -16.70
N GLU A 32 8.27 -17.93 -16.02
CA GLU A 32 7.09 -18.50 -15.39
C GLU A 32 6.84 -17.81 -14.05
N SER A 33 5.60 -17.40 -13.80
CA SER A 33 5.20 -16.76 -12.55
C SER A 33 3.92 -17.36 -12.00
N ALA A 34 3.91 -17.68 -10.70
CA ALA A 34 2.74 -18.13 -9.98
C ALA A 34 2.53 -17.28 -8.73
N ILE A 35 1.27 -17.15 -8.27
CA ILE A 35 0.91 -16.37 -7.08
C ILE A 35 0.25 -17.27 -6.04
N ALA A 36 0.88 -17.37 -4.86
CA ALA A 36 0.28 -17.98 -3.69
C ALA A 36 -0.38 -16.90 -2.82
N TRP A 37 -1.64 -17.10 -2.44
CA TRP A 37 -2.44 -16.10 -1.75
C TRP A 37 -3.27 -16.68 -0.60
N GLY A 38 -3.56 -15.85 0.41
CA GLY A 38 -4.24 -16.31 1.62
C GLY A 38 -5.63 -15.73 1.89
N ARG A 39 -5.98 -14.53 1.40
CA ARG A 39 -7.14 -13.79 1.90
C ARG A 39 -8.23 -13.43 0.88
N THR A 40 -8.00 -13.57 -0.40
CA THR A 40 -9.02 -13.29 -1.42
C THR A 40 -9.82 -14.54 -1.76
N ASN A 41 -11.08 -14.35 -2.16
CA ASN A 41 -11.96 -15.43 -2.61
C ASN A 41 -11.88 -15.66 -4.13
N THR A 42 -11.18 -14.81 -4.86
CA THR A 42 -11.08 -14.87 -6.33
C THR A 42 -9.63 -14.80 -6.76
N ALA A 43 -9.19 -15.85 -7.44
CA ALA A 43 -7.92 -15.83 -8.15
C ALA A 43 -8.14 -15.23 -9.55
N PRO A 44 -7.16 -14.52 -10.14
CA PRO A 44 -7.18 -14.16 -11.54
C PRO A 44 -7.27 -15.42 -12.41
N ALA A 45 -8.14 -15.42 -13.44
CA ALA A 45 -8.44 -16.63 -14.23
C ALA A 45 -7.22 -17.15 -15.03
N ASP A 46 -6.35 -16.23 -15.45
CA ASP A 46 -5.24 -16.53 -16.37
C ASP A 46 -3.88 -16.68 -15.65
N VAL A 47 -3.89 -16.78 -14.32
CA VAL A 47 -2.68 -16.89 -13.51
C VAL A 47 -2.64 -18.22 -12.78
N LYS A 48 -1.51 -18.92 -12.83
CA LYS A 48 -1.29 -20.08 -11.96
C LYS A 48 -1.28 -19.63 -10.50
N THR A 49 -2.22 -20.11 -9.71
CA THR A 49 -2.35 -19.68 -8.32
C THR A 49 -2.39 -20.83 -7.34
N PHE A 50 -1.96 -20.55 -6.10
CA PHE A 50 -2.05 -21.49 -4.98
C PHE A 50 -2.76 -20.80 -3.81
N GLN A 51 -3.88 -21.32 -3.39
CA GLN A 51 -4.54 -20.85 -2.17
C GLN A 51 -3.88 -21.46 -0.93
N ILE A 52 -3.57 -20.59 0.06
CA ILE A 52 -2.99 -20.96 1.35
C ILE A 52 -4.12 -20.95 2.39
N GLY A 53 -4.56 -22.14 2.80
CA GLY A 53 -5.66 -22.30 3.72
C GLY A 53 -7.03 -21.88 3.18
N ASN A 54 -7.95 -21.75 4.09
CA ASN A 54 -9.33 -21.39 3.81
C ASN A 54 -9.80 -20.27 4.77
N ARG A 55 -11.07 -19.88 4.65
CA ARG A 55 -11.65 -18.80 5.47
C ARG A 55 -11.61 -19.12 6.98
N LEU A 56 -11.82 -20.39 7.35
CA LEU A 56 -11.79 -20.81 8.76
C LEU A 56 -10.36 -20.68 9.32
N ASP A 57 -9.35 -21.13 8.57
CA ASP A 57 -7.94 -20.99 8.97
C ASP A 57 -7.57 -19.52 9.22
N GLN A 58 -8.03 -18.62 8.37
CA GLN A 58 -7.79 -17.17 8.51
C GLN A 58 -8.49 -16.60 9.74
N GLN A 59 -9.74 -17.02 10.02
CA GLN A 59 -10.50 -16.59 11.19
C GLN A 59 -9.82 -17.08 12.48
N MET A 60 -9.38 -18.32 12.52
CA MET A 60 -8.67 -18.90 13.66
C MET A 60 -7.34 -18.21 13.90
N HIS A 61 -6.56 -17.94 12.86
CA HIS A 61 -5.32 -17.18 12.97
C HIS A 61 -5.60 -15.73 13.43
N GLY A 62 -6.63 -15.10 12.89
CA GLY A 62 -7.04 -13.76 13.31
C GLY A 62 -7.45 -13.73 14.80
N LEU A 63 -8.21 -14.71 15.27
CA LEU A 63 -8.58 -14.84 16.69
C LEU A 63 -7.34 -15.09 17.57
N TYR A 64 -6.46 -16.01 17.14
CA TYR A 64 -5.19 -16.26 17.81
C TYR A 64 -4.37 -14.96 17.96
N THR A 65 -4.26 -14.16 16.89
CA THR A 65 -3.55 -12.88 16.93
C THR A 65 -4.21 -11.90 17.91
N ARG A 66 -5.55 -11.78 17.89
CA ARG A 66 -6.28 -10.87 18.78
C ARG A 66 -6.11 -11.21 20.27
N ILE A 67 -5.95 -12.48 20.59
CA ILE A 67 -5.70 -12.93 21.96
C ILE A 67 -4.23 -12.76 22.34
N THR A 68 -3.32 -13.19 21.46
CA THR A 68 -1.90 -13.38 21.81
C THR A 68 -0.97 -12.33 21.27
N ASP A 69 -1.42 -11.41 20.42
CA ASP A 69 -0.57 -10.46 19.67
C ASP A 69 0.48 -11.12 18.76
N LYS A 70 0.35 -12.40 18.42
CA LYS A 70 1.33 -13.15 17.61
C LYS A 70 0.90 -13.27 16.16
N CYS A 71 0.77 -12.13 15.48
CA CYS A 71 0.48 -12.07 14.05
C CYS A 71 1.61 -12.71 13.22
N GLY A 72 1.23 -13.59 12.28
CA GLY A 72 2.19 -14.35 11.47
C GLY A 72 2.70 -15.65 12.13
N PHE A 73 2.23 -16.00 13.34
CA PHE A 73 2.66 -17.23 14.02
C PHE A 73 1.52 -18.26 14.22
N GLY A 74 0.33 -17.99 13.70
CA GLY A 74 -0.74 -18.96 13.50
C GLY A 74 -0.54 -19.82 12.25
N SER A 75 -1.57 -20.58 11.83
CA SER A 75 -1.62 -21.32 10.54
C SER A 75 -0.47 -22.32 10.27
N LYS A 76 0.12 -22.94 11.31
CA LYS A 76 1.27 -23.87 11.15
C LYS A 76 0.95 -25.05 10.21
N GLY A 77 -0.19 -25.71 10.39
CA GLY A 77 -0.59 -26.88 9.58
C GLY A 77 -0.78 -26.50 8.12
N VAL A 78 -1.53 -25.45 7.87
CA VAL A 78 -1.80 -24.92 6.53
C VAL A 78 -0.50 -24.53 5.81
N THR A 79 0.43 -23.90 6.52
CA THR A 79 1.72 -23.53 5.93
C THR A 79 2.54 -24.76 5.54
N LYS A 80 2.57 -25.80 6.38
CA LYS A 80 3.25 -27.07 6.05
C LYS A 80 2.66 -27.74 4.78
N GLU A 81 1.34 -27.73 4.64
CA GLU A 81 0.70 -28.23 3.41
C GLU A 81 1.04 -27.38 2.18
N PHE A 82 1.15 -26.06 2.38
CA PHE A 82 1.55 -25.15 1.30
C PHE A 82 3.03 -25.38 0.88
N LEU A 83 3.93 -25.72 1.81
CA LEU A 83 5.33 -26.03 1.46
C LEU A 83 5.42 -27.20 0.47
N LYS A 84 4.55 -28.20 0.54
CA LYS A 84 4.50 -29.31 -0.46
C LYS A 84 4.23 -28.76 -1.86
N LYS A 85 3.33 -27.77 -1.99
CA LYS A 85 3.06 -27.11 -3.27
C LYS A 85 4.24 -26.31 -3.79
N ILE A 86 5.04 -25.73 -2.89
CA ILE A 86 6.31 -25.07 -3.26
C ILE A 86 7.30 -26.11 -3.80
N ASP A 87 7.47 -27.27 -3.12
CA ASP A 87 8.32 -28.37 -3.60
C ASP A 87 7.87 -28.89 -4.98
N GLU A 88 6.54 -29.04 -5.22
CA GLU A 88 5.98 -29.46 -6.51
C GLU A 88 6.17 -28.40 -7.62
N TYR A 89 6.08 -27.14 -7.28
CA TYR A 89 6.27 -26.04 -8.24
C TYR A 89 7.74 -25.82 -8.55
N ASP A 90 8.63 -26.11 -7.58
CA ASP A 90 10.09 -26.01 -7.65
C ASP A 90 10.57 -24.65 -8.19
N PRO A 91 10.31 -23.54 -7.44
CA PRO A 91 10.64 -22.19 -7.88
C PRO A 91 12.14 -21.91 -7.81
N ASP A 92 12.67 -21.20 -8.81
CA ASP A 92 14.02 -20.67 -8.80
C ASP A 92 14.17 -19.46 -7.84
N LEU A 93 13.05 -18.77 -7.57
CA LEU A 93 12.98 -17.59 -6.70
C LEU A 93 11.63 -17.51 -6.01
N VAL A 94 11.64 -17.15 -4.72
CA VAL A 94 10.43 -16.83 -3.97
C VAL A 94 10.38 -15.33 -3.72
N GLN A 95 9.29 -14.70 -4.16
CA GLN A 95 9.01 -13.29 -3.86
C GLN A 95 7.95 -13.18 -2.78
N LEU A 96 8.29 -12.48 -1.70
CA LEU A 96 7.41 -12.25 -0.57
C LEU A 96 6.84 -10.84 -0.62
N HIS A 97 5.57 -10.71 -0.20
CA HIS A 97 4.89 -9.44 -0.01
C HIS A 97 4.38 -9.32 1.43
N ILE A 98 3.08 -9.07 1.62
CA ILE A 98 2.47 -8.93 2.94
C ILE A 98 2.32 -10.32 3.61
N LEU A 99 3.04 -10.55 4.70
CA LEU A 99 2.98 -11.78 5.48
C LEU A 99 2.07 -11.70 6.73
N HIS A 100 1.60 -10.50 7.08
CA HIS A 100 0.74 -10.26 8.26
C HIS A 100 -0.79 -10.36 7.96
N GLY A 101 -1.17 -11.15 6.97
CA GLY A 101 -2.56 -11.32 6.53
C GLY A 101 -3.32 -12.46 7.22
N TYR A 102 -2.85 -13.05 8.31
CA TYR A 102 -3.48 -14.18 9.03
C TYR A 102 -3.60 -15.47 8.21
N TYR A 103 -2.68 -15.78 7.33
CA TYR A 103 -2.77 -16.91 6.41
C TYR A 103 -1.55 -17.84 6.41
N ILE A 104 -0.42 -17.38 6.86
CA ILE A 104 0.87 -18.08 6.81
C ILE A 104 1.57 -18.06 8.17
N ASN A 105 2.40 -19.05 8.44
CA ASN A 105 3.25 -19.13 9.62
C ASN A 105 4.68 -18.78 9.24
N LEU A 106 5.22 -17.73 9.83
CA LEU A 106 6.56 -17.21 9.56
C LEU A 106 7.67 -18.21 9.89
N GLU A 107 7.57 -18.87 11.04
CA GLU A 107 8.59 -19.84 11.48
C GLU A 107 8.71 -20.99 10.48
N VAL A 108 7.58 -21.61 10.14
CA VAL A 108 7.53 -22.72 9.18
C VAL A 108 8.04 -22.30 7.79
N LEU A 109 7.67 -21.11 7.32
CA LEU A 109 8.10 -20.61 6.03
C LEU A 109 9.58 -20.29 5.99
N PHE A 110 10.10 -19.52 6.96
CA PHE A 110 11.49 -19.08 6.95
C PHE A 110 12.47 -20.19 7.25
N ASP A 111 12.12 -21.18 8.12
CA ASP A 111 12.91 -22.38 8.33
C ASP A 111 13.05 -23.17 7.01
N TYR A 112 11.97 -23.33 6.26
CA TYR A 112 11.99 -23.97 4.96
C TYR A 112 12.86 -23.20 3.93
N LEU A 113 12.69 -21.87 3.83
CA LEU A 113 13.48 -21.07 2.89
C LEU A 113 14.99 -21.15 3.18
N LYS A 114 15.37 -21.17 4.48
CA LYS A 114 16.77 -21.36 4.91
C LYS A 114 17.28 -22.76 4.58
N GLU A 115 16.49 -23.80 4.82
CA GLU A 115 16.86 -25.17 4.52
C GLU A 115 17.08 -25.40 3.02
N LYS A 116 16.15 -24.92 2.21
CA LYS A 116 16.20 -25.07 0.73
C LYS A 116 17.16 -24.11 0.04
N LYS A 117 17.60 -23.05 0.73
CA LYS A 117 18.47 -21.98 0.18
C LYS A 117 17.92 -21.34 -1.09
N ILE A 118 16.59 -21.28 -1.21
CA ILE A 118 15.92 -20.61 -2.35
C ILE A 118 16.19 -19.10 -2.24
N PRO A 119 16.62 -18.42 -3.31
CA PRO A 119 16.72 -16.97 -3.34
C PRO A 119 15.38 -16.30 -2.99
N VAL A 120 15.43 -15.26 -2.15
CA VAL A 120 14.24 -14.56 -1.68
C VAL A 120 14.33 -13.07 -2.03
N VAL A 121 13.32 -12.57 -2.70
CA VAL A 121 13.06 -11.14 -2.84
C VAL A 121 11.87 -10.79 -1.98
N TRP A 122 12.03 -9.88 -1.02
CA TRP A 122 10.93 -9.48 -0.14
C TRP A 122 10.58 -8.01 -0.33
N THR A 123 9.43 -7.77 -0.97
CA THR A 123 8.90 -6.41 -1.17
C THR A 123 8.17 -5.95 0.08
N PHE A 124 8.70 -4.93 0.74
CA PHE A 124 8.09 -4.29 1.89
C PHE A 124 7.07 -3.26 1.45
N HIS A 125 5.85 -3.38 1.93
CA HIS A 125 4.78 -2.40 1.69
C HIS A 125 4.56 -1.47 2.89
N ASP A 126 5.06 -1.87 4.05
CA ASP A 126 5.00 -1.17 5.33
C ASP A 126 6.16 -1.60 6.24
N CYS A 127 6.15 -1.13 7.48
CA CYS A 127 7.22 -1.37 8.46
C CYS A 127 7.05 -2.64 9.29
N TRP A 128 5.96 -3.41 9.10
CA TRP A 128 5.64 -4.55 9.96
C TRP A 128 6.76 -5.59 10.05
N ALA A 129 7.51 -5.80 9.00
CA ALA A 129 8.57 -6.81 8.96
C ALA A 129 9.62 -6.62 10.08
N PHE A 130 9.97 -5.38 10.40
CA PHE A 130 11.00 -5.06 11.38
C PHE A 130 10.46 -4.44 12.69
N THR A 131 9.15 -4.32 12.85
CA THR A 131 8.52 -3.93 14.12
C THR A 131 8.04 -5.15 14.91
N GLY A 132 7.68 -4.95 16.18
CA GLY A 132 7.11 -6.01 17.01
C GLY A 132 5.61 -6.19 16.82
N HIS A 133 4.90 -5.19 16.24
CA HIS A 133 3.45 -5.20 16.11
C HIS A 133 2.97 -4.42 14.88
N CYS A 134 3.17 -3.11 14.88
CA CYS A 134 2.52 -2.16 13.98
C CYS A 134 3.14 -2.11 12.57
N PRO A 135 2.34 -1.85 11.53
CA PRO A 135 2.83 -1.59 10.18
C PRO A 135 3.37 -0.15 10.00
N TYR A 136 2.90 0.80 10.82
CA TYR A 136 3.39 2.18 10.87
C TYR A 136 3.51 2.64 12.32
N PHE A 137 4.38 3.61 12.57
CA PHE A 137 4.67 4.11 13.91
C PHE A 137 4.82 5.64 13.97
N ASP A 138 4.64 6.30 12.83
CA ASP A 138 4.86 7.74 12.68
C ASP A 138 3.87 8.56 13.52
N LEU A 139 2.60 8.19 13.54
CA LEU A 139 1.56 8.87 14.33
C LEU A 139 1.88 8.95 15.83
N VAL A 140 2.60 7.98 16.36
CA VAL A 140 2.96 7.93 17.79
C VAL A 140 4.44 8.24 18.04
N GLY A 141 5.21 8.52 16.98
CA GLY A 141 6.62 8.82 17.05
C GLY A 141 7.46 7.74 17.77
N CYS A 142 7.15 6.46 17.52
CA CYS A 142 7.77 5.34 18.24
C CYS A 142 9.11 4.94 17.61
N GLU A 143 10.18 4.97 18.40
CA GLU A 143 11.54 4.59 18.00
C GLU A 143 11.98 3.20 18.52
N LYS A 144 11.11 2.49 19.26
CA LYS A 144 11.46 1.22 19.93
C LYS A 144 11.82 0.11 18.95
N TRP A 145 11.32 0.16 17.73
CA TRP A 145 11.60 -0.81 16.69
C TRP A 145 13.09 -0.91 16.32
N LYS A 146 13.86 0.15 16.54
CA LYS A 146 15.31 0.20 16.26
C LYS A 146 16.11 -0.74 17.18
N THR A 147 15.74 -0.80 18.46
CA THR A 147 16.52 -1.51 19.50
C THR A 147 15.77 -2.67 20.16
N GLY A 148 14.45 -2.70 20.07
CA GLY A 148 13.59 -3.74 20.63
C GLY A 148 12.23 -3.23 21.02
N CYS A 149 11.18 -3.70 20.34
CA CYS A 149 9.80 -3.35 20.67
C CYS A 149 9.39 -3.88 22.04
N HIS A 150 8.57 -3.12 22.75
CA HIS A 150 7.92 -3.48 24.01
C HIS A 150 6.84 -2.44 24.35
N ASP A 151 5.85 -2.78 25.15
CA ASP A 151 4.78 -1.88 25.61
C ASP A 151 4.22 -1.07 24.44
N CYS A 152 3.61 -1.79 23.47
CA CYS A 152 3.17 -1.23 22.21
C CYS A 152 1.97 -0.30 22.40
N GLN A 153 2.14 0.99 22.10
CA GLN A 153 1.05 1.98 22.18
C GLN A 153 -0.02 1.75 21.12
N GLN A 154 0.33 1.04 20.04
CA GLN A 154 -0.57 0.78 18.89
C GLN A 154 -1.20 -0.62 18.92
N LYS A 155 -1.13 -1.34 20.03
CA LYS A 155 -1.66 -2.71 20.15
C LYS A 155 -3.16 -2.83 19.78
N ALA A 156 -3.92 -1.76 19.91
CA ALA A 156 -5.33 -1.72 19.51
C ALA A 156 -5.53 -1.48 17.99
N HIS A 157 -4.49 -1.06 17.27
CA HIS A 157 -4.51 -0.89 15.82
C HIS A 157 -4.15 -2.20 15.11
N HIS A 158 -4.20 -2.20 13.78
CA HIS A 158 -3.88 -3.40 12.99
C HIS A 158 -2.39 -3.78 13.12
N PRO A 159 -2.08 -5.07 13.32
CA PRO A 159 -2.94 -6.23 13.59
C PRO A 159 -3.42 -6.25 15.06
N THR A 160 -4.69 -5.93 15.28
CA THR A 160 -5.27 -5.68 16.61
C THR A 160 -5.03 -6.82 17.61
N SER A 161 -4.57 -6.48 18.82
CA SER A 161 -4.53 -7.38 19.97
C SER A 161 -5.44 -6.86 21.11
N TRP A 162 -6.27 -7.74 21.65
CA TRP A 162 -7.22 -7.40 22.71
C TRP A 162 -6.65 -7.60 24.11
N LEU A 163 -5.87 -8.66 24.31
CA LEU A 163 -5.43 -9.09 25.63
C LEU A 163 -3.93 -8.86 25.85
N MET A 164 -3.09 -9.52 25.08
CA MET A 164 -1.66 -9.54 25.32
C MET A 164 -0.94 -8.45 24.49
N ASP A 165 0.23 -8.04 25.00
CA ASP A 165 1.25 -7.35 24.24
C ASP A 165 2.47 -8.26 24.13
N ASN A 166 2.64 -8.88 23.00
CA ASN A 166 3.80 -9.70 22.68
C ASN A 166 4.77 -9.01 21.72
N SER A 167 4.70 -7.66 21.61
CA SER A 167 5.58 -6.88 20.71
C SER A 167 7.06 -7.16 20.94
N ARG A 168 7.50 -7.35 22.21
CA ARG A 168 8.89 -7.74 22.53
C ARG A 168 9.26 -9.12 21.99
N TRP A 169 8.37 -10.10 22.16
CA TRP A 169 8.59 -11.45 21.66
C TRP A 169 8.59 -11.50 20.15
N ASN A 170 7.59 -10.83 19.53
CA ASN A 170 7.47 -10.74 18.07
C ASN A 170 8.72 -10.13 17.44
N TRP A 171 9.22 -9.02 17.98
CA TRP A 171 10.42 -8.36 17.47
C TRP A 171 11.64 -9.27 17.53
N LYS A 172 11.88 -9.94 18.70
CA LYS A 172 12.99 -10.89 18.85
C LYS A 172 12.85 -12.07 17.90
N LYS A 173 11.64 -12.64 17.79
CA LYS A 173 11.38 -13.80 16.95
C LYS A 173 11.51 -13.47 15.46
N LYS A 174 11.00 -12.33 15.03
CA LYS A 174 11.20 -11.85 13.65
C LYS A 174 12.68 -11.62 13.34
N ARG A 175 13.41 -10.97 14.24
CA ARG A 175 14.86 -10.83 14.09
C ARG A 175 15.56 -12.17 13.90
N GLU A 176 15.27 -13.17 14.73
CA GLU A 176 15.83 -14.52 14.63
C GLU A 176 15.49 -15.18 13.28
N LEU A 177 14.24 -15.05 12.83
CA LEU A 177 13.77 -15.69 11.61
C LEU A 177 14.29 -15.00 10.34
N PHE A 178 14.30 -13.68 10.29
CA PHE A 178 14.57 -12.93 9.06
C PHE A 178 16.05 -12.65 8.84
N THR A 179 16.86 -12.62 9.91
CA THR A 179 18.32 -12.59 9.77
C THR A 179 18.87 -13.97 9.45
N GLY A 180 19.96 -14.03 8.69
CA GLY A 180 20.59 -15.29 8.30
C GLY A 180 19.81 -16.09 7.25
N VAL A 181 18.96 -15.42 6.46
CA VAL A 181 18.43 -15.96 5.21
C VAL A 181 19.45 -15.65 4.12
N ASP A 182 20.10 -16.68 3.61
CA ASP A 182 21.06 -16.53 2.50
C ASP A 182 20.31 -15.99 1.26
N ASN A 183 20.94 -15.08 0.54
CA ASN A 183 20.36 -14.49 -0.68
C ASN A 183 18.98 -13.80 -0.49
N LEU A 184 18.76 -13.13 0.65
CA LEU A 184 17.63 -12.24 0.85
C LEU A 184 17.94 -10.85 0.31
N THR A 185 17.13 -10.41 -0.66
CA THR A 185 17.08 -9.01 -1.10
C THR A 185 15.76 -8.40 -0.64
N ILE A 186 15.82 -7.28 0.06
CA ILE A 186 14.66 -6.49 0.45
C ILE A 186 14.43 -5.44 -0.64
N VAL A 187 13.21 -5.34 -1.13
CA VAL A 187 12.78 -4.29 -2.05
C VAL A 187 11.84 -3.35 -1.32
N THR A 188 12.06 -2.07 -1.45
CA THR A 188 11.18 -1.03 -0.88
C THR A 188 10.66 -0.11 -2.00
N PRO A 189 9.39 0.32 -1.96
CA PRO A 189 8.86 1.23 -2.96
C PRO A 189 9.29 2.69 -2.76
N SER A 190 10.01 3.00 -1.70
CA SER A 190 10.47 4.35 -1.39
C SER A 190 11.86 4.36 -0.78
N LYS A 191 12.59 5.44 -0.99
CA LYS A 191 13.86 5.72 -0.31
C LYS A 191 13.68 5.90 1.20
N TRP A 192 12.52 6.46 1.61
CA TRP A 192 12.13 6.57 3.01
C TRP A 192 12.13 5.22 3.71
N LEU A 193 11.39 4.22 3.18
CA LEU A 193 11.34 2.90 3.80
C LEU A 193 12.70 2.18 3.73
N ALA A 194 13.48 2.36 2.65
CA ALA A 194 14.84 1.85 2.55
C ALA A 194 15.74 2.38 3.68
N GLY A 195 15.61 3.67 4.01
CA GLY A 195 16.28 4.30 5.14
C GLY A 195 15.93 3.64 6.47
N LEU A 196 14.64 3.40 6.72
CA LEU A 196 14.17 2.72 7.93
C LEU A 196 14.67 1.28 8.04
N VAL A 197 14.70 0.52 6.94
CA VAL A 197 15.27 -0.84 6.94
C VAL A 197 16.72 -0.81 7.38
N LYS A 198 17.52 0.16 6.93
CA LYS A 198 18.93 0.32 7.30
C LYS A 198 19.14 0.71 8.78
N GLU A 199 18.12 1.23 9.44
CA GLU A 199 18.15 1.52 10.89
C GLU A 199 17.61 0.35 11.74
N SER A 200 17.02 -0.66 11.11
CA SER A 200 16.41 -1.81 11.77
C SER A 200 17.39 -2.98 11.99
N PHE A 201 16.91 -4.06 12.56
CA PHE A 201 17.70 -5.31 12.65
C PHE A 201 17.97 -5.99 11.29
N LEU A 202 17.40 -5.46 10.20
CA LEU A 202 17.65 -5.92 8.82
C LEU A 202 18.69 -5.07 8.08
N LYS A 203 19.39 -4.20 8.78
CA LYS A 203 20.37 -3.25 8.22
C LYS A 203 21.47 -3.86 7.35
N ASP A 204 21.81 -5.12 7.62
CA ASP A 204 22.87 -5.86 6.90
C ASP A 204 22.34 -6.59 5.65
N CYS A 205 21.02 -6.57 5.40
CA CYS A 205 20.44 -7.13 4.20
C CYS A 205 20.70 -6.21 2.98
N ARG A 206 20.77 -6.82 1.80
CA ARG A 206 20.72 -6.06 0.54
C ARG A 206 19.35 -5.37 0.43
N VAL A 207 19.35 -4.07 0.16
CA VAL A 207 18.14 -3.26 0.00
C VAL A 207 18.18 -2.55 -1.33
N GLU A 208 17.15 -2.76 -2.13
CA GLU A 208 16.93 -2.09 -3.42
C GLU A 208 15.66 -1.25 -3.37
N VAL A 209 15.67 -0.11 -4.06
CA VAL A 209 14.47 0.74 -4.19
C VAL A 209 13.87 0.54 -5.56
N ILE A 210 12.67 -0.05 -5.62
CA ILE A 210 11.88 -0.21 -6.84
C ILE A 210 10.51 0.40 -6.56
N ASN A 211 10.25 1.58 -7.11
CA ASN A 211 9.01 2.30 -6.87
C ASN A 211 7.79 1.50 -7.33
N ASN A 212 6.68 1.64 -6.60
CA ASN A 212 5.40 1.13 -7.08
C ASN A 212 5.08 1.75 -8.44
N GLY A 213 4.48 0.95 -9.32
CA GLY A 213 3.94 1.42 -10.58
C GLY A 213 2.42 1.24 -10.64
N ILE A 214 1.81 1.85 -11.63
CA ILE A 214 0.38 1.70 -11.95
C ILE A 214 0.22 1.34 -13.44
N ASN A 215 -0.96 0.85 -13.81
CA ASN A 215 -1.27 0.64 -15.23
C ASN A 215 -1.61 1.98 -15.88
N THR A 216 -0.70 2.52 -16.68
CA THR A 216 -0.89 3.79 -17.39
C THR A 216 -1.84 3.70 -18.59
N ASN A 217 -2.28 2.50 -18.97
CA ASN A 217 -3.39 2.34 -19.91
C ASN A 217 -4.73 2.64 -19.24
N ASP A 218 -4.84 2.35 -17.96
CA ASP A 218 -6.03 2.59 -17.14
C ASP A 218 -6.05 4.04 -16.61
N PHE A 219 -4.92 4.51 -16.07
CA PHE A 219 -4.76 5.85 -15.51
C PHE A 219 -4.03 6.76 -16.48
N LYS A 220 -4.79 7.58 -17.19
CA LYS A 220 -4.32 8.60 -18.15
C LYS A 220 -5.37 9.69 -18.24
N PRO A 221 -5.06 10.85 -18.84
CA PRO A 221 -6.06 11.88 -19.07
C PRO A 221 -7.29 11.32 -19.79
N THR A 222 -8.42 11.30 -19.10
CA THR A 222 -9.67 10.63 -19.50
C THR A 222 -10.80 11.65 -19.48
N LYS A 223 -11.44 11.86 -20.64
CA LYS A 223 -12.61 12.75 -20.73
C LYS A 223 -13.88 12.01 -20.27
N GLY A 224 -14.82 12.76 -19.69
CA GLY A 224 -16.12 12.23 -19.28
C GLY A 224 -17.08 13.34 -18.88
N THR A 225 -18.19 13.00 -18.25
CA THR A 225 -19.32 13.87 -17.91
C THR A 225 -19.45 14.14 -16.41
N PHE A 226 -18.42 13.80 -15.62
CA PHE A 226 -18.48 13.86 -14.16
C PHE A 226 -18.89 15.25 -13.62
N ARG A 227 -18.45 16.36 -14.26
CA ARG A 227 -18.81 17.71 -13.82
C ARG A 227 -20.28 17.99 -14.10
N GLU A 228 -20.76 17.64 -15.28
CA GLU A 228 -22.15 17.81 -15.70
C GLU A 228 -23.10 16.96 -14.84
N ASP A 229 -22.74 15.70 -14.62
CA ASP A 229 -23.57 14.76 -13.84
C ASP A 229 -23.74 15.17 -12.38
N HIS A 230 -22.80 15.98 -11.87
CA HIS A 230 -22.80 16.44 -10.47
C HIS A 230 -23.01 17.96 -10.31
N GLY A 231 -23.25 18.71 -11.38
CA GLY A 231 -23.44 20.18 -11.35
C GLY A 231 -22.20 20.93 -10.87
N LEU A 232 -21.02 20.49 -11.31
CA LEU A 232 -19.72 21.02 -10.89
C LEU A 232 -18.97 21.81 -11.99
N GLU A 233 -19.65 22.21 -13.08
CA GLU A 233 -19.05 22.86 -14.26
C GLU A 233 -18.32 24.14 -13.88
N ASN A 234 -18.86 24.88 -12.91
CA ASN A 234 -18.30 26.15 -12.43
C ASN A 234 -17.58 26.01 -11.08
N LYS A 235 -17.20 24.79 -10.68
CA LYS A 235 -16.49 24.52 -9.42
C LYS A 235 -15.06 24.11 -9.66
N LYS A 236 -14.16 24.52 -8.78
CA LYS A 236 -12.81 23.98 -8.66
C LYS A 236 -12.85 22.75 -7.76
N ILE A 237 -12.42 21.60 -8.28
CA ILE A 237 -12.54 20.31 -7.59
C ILE A 237 -11.25 19.99 -6.86
N VAL A 238 -11.37 19.83 -5.53
CA VAL A 238 -10.32 19.31 -4.65
C VAL A 238 -10.64 17.85 -4.36
N LEU A 239 -9.87 16.93 -4.94
CA LEU A 239 -10.13 15.50 -4.90
C LEU A 239 -9.33 14.80 -3.79
N GLY A 240 -9.98 13.89 -3.07
CA GLY A 240 -9.35 12.89 -2.22
C GLY A 240 -9.85 11.49 -2.59
N VAL A 241 -8.95 10.51 -2.64
CA VAL A 241 -9.27 9.11 -2.94
C VAL A 241 -8.60 8.20 -1.93
N SER A 242 -9.39 7.32 -1.31
CA SER A 242 -8.86 6.28 -0.41
C SER A 242 -9.75 5.05 -0.48
N SER A 243 -9.18 3.86 -0.37
CA SER A 243 -9.95 2.62 -0.23
C SER A 243 -10.62 2.47 1.13
N THR A 244 -10.12 3.20 2.14
CA THR A 244 -10.65 3.21 3.51
C THR A 244 -10.29 4.55 4.14
N TRP A 245 -11.30 5.35 4.39
CA TRP A 245 -11.12 6.63 5.06
C TRP A 245 -11.05 6.46 6.58
N CYS A 246 -10.01 7.00 7.16
CA CYS A 246 -9.79 7.03 8.60
C CYS A 246 -8.92 8.25 8.97
N LYS A 247 -8.68 8.45 10.25
CA LYS A 247 -7.88 9.58 10.73
C LYS A 247 -6.48 9.63 10.10
N SER A 248 -5.81 8.48 9.96
CA SER A 248 -4.48 8.44 9.34
C SER A 248 -4.49 8.75 7.84
N LYS A 249 -5.65 8.73 7.19
CA LYS A 249 -5.83 9.16 5.78
C LYS A 249 -6.37 10.57 5.64
N GLY A 250 -6.44 11.33 6.75
CA GLY A 250 -6.74 12.76 6.75
C GLY A 250 -8.19 13.11 6.44
N ILE A 251 -9.17 12.24 6.77
CA ILE A 251 -10.59 12.57 6.55
C ILE A 251 -11.01 13.82 7.34
N ASP A 252 -10.48 13.97 8.57
CA ASP A 252 -10.79 15.12 9.42
C ASP A 252 -10.25 16.42 8.81
N ASP A 253 -9.08 16.35 8.16
CA ASP A 253 -8.45 17.48 7.48
C ASP A 253 -9.27 17.91 6.26
N PHE A 254 -9.83 16.97 5.50
CA PHE A 254 -10.75 17.30 4.41
C PHE A 254 -12.05 17.95 4.92
N ILE A 255 -12.57 17.49 6.05
CA ILE A 255 -13.75 18.10 6.68
C ILE A 255 -13.45 19.55 7.11
N GLU A 256 -12.29 19.79 7.70
CA GLU A 256 -11.88 21.15 8.08
C GLU A 256 -11.60 22.02 6.85
N LEU A 257 -10.88 21.49 5.86
CA LEU A 257 -10.58 22.15 4.60
C LEU A 257 -11.87 22.59 3.88
N SER A 258 -12.89 21.72 3.83
CA SER A 258 -14.16 22.00 3.17
C SER A 258 -14.93 23.18 3.78
N LYS A 259 -14.72 23.49 5.06
CA LYS A 259 -15.34 24.62 5.77
C LYS A 259 -14.61 25.94 5.49
N LYS A 260 -13.33 25.87 5.12
CA LYS A 260 -12.48 27.05 4.91
C LYS A 260 -12.37 27.45 3.44
N LEU A 261 -12.58 26.53 2.52
CA LEU A 261 -12.51 26.80 1.08
C LEU A 261 -13.64 27.73 0.62
N PRO A 262 -13.37 28.65 -0.33
CA PRO A 262 -14.40 29.50 -0.93
C PRO A 262 -15.49 28.70 -1.65
N ASN A 263 -16.65 29.35 -1.90
CA ASN A 263 -17.82 28.69 -2.49
C ASN A 263 -17.64 28.21 -3.93
N ASP A 264 -16.65 28.70 -4.65
CA ASP A 264 -16.30 28.24 -6.00
C ASP A 264 -15.47 26.93 -5.97
N TYR A 265 -15.09 26.43 -4.78
CA TYR A 265 -14.46 25.13 -4.59
C TYR A 265 -15.45 24.06 -4.19
N LYS A 266 -15.18 22.83 -4.58
CA LYS A 266 -15.90 21.63 -4.13
C LYS A 266 -14.90 20.53 -3.75
N VAL A 267 -15.00 20.05 -2.52
CA VAL A 267 -14.27 18.84 -2.10
C VAL A 267 -15.04 17.62 -2.60
N VAL A 268 -14.33 16.69 -3.22
CA VAL A 268 -14.86 15.39 -3.68
C VAL A 268 -14.04 14.28 -3.01
N LEU A 269 -14.72 13.36 -2.31
CA LEU A 269 -14.06 12.22 -1.66
C LEU A 269 -14.59 10.91 -2.23
N VAL A 270 -13.69 10.05 -2.71
CA VAL A 270 -14.00 8.72 -3.25
C VAL A 270 -13.53 7.63 -2.29
N GLY A 271 -14.35 6.60 -2.08
CA GLY A 271 -14.05 5.42 -1.26
C GLY A 271 -14.61 5.49 0.16
N LEU A 272 -15.69 6.24 0.37
CA LEU A 272 -16.36 6.40 1.66
C LEU A 272 -17.27 5.21 1.97
N SER A 273 -17.37 4.85 3.25
CA SER A 273 -18.39 3.91 3.69
C SER A 273 -19.78 4.55 3.72
N LYS A 274 -20.85 3.75 3.75
CA LYS A 274 -22.23 4.24 3.85
C LYS A 274 -22.45 5.08 5.10
N GLU A 275 -21.83 4.68 6.21
CA GLU A 275 -21.89 5.41 7.48
C GLU A 275 -21.21 6.78 7.37
N GLN A 276 -20.07 6.84 6.71
CA GLN A 276 -19.35 8.09 6.48
C GLN A 276 -20.14 9.02 5.56
N LEU A 277 -20.73 8.49 4.48
CA LEU A 277 -21.60 9.26 3.57
C LEU A 277 -22.78 9.91 4.29
N ALA A 278 -23.39 9.18 5.24
CA ALA A 278 -24.54 9.68 6.00
C ALA A 278 -24.20 10.86 6.93
N THR A 279 -22.92 11.00 7.33
CA THR A 279 -22.46 12.03 8.27
C THR A 279 -21.60 13.11 7.61
N LEU A 280 -21.38 13.02 6.31
CA LEU A 280 -20.52 13.93 5.57
C LEU A 280 -21.12 15.36 5.50
N PRO A 281 -20.31 16.41 5.71
CA PRO A 281 -20.77 17.79 5.51
C PRO A 281 -21.26 18.04 4.07
N LYS A 282 -22.31 18.83 3.89
CA LYS A 282 -22.91 19.16 2.56
C LYS A 282 -21.92 19.82 1.59
N GLN A 283 -20.87 20.43 2.10
CA GLN A 283 -19.79 21.03 1.32
C GLN A 283 -18.94 19.97 0.58
N ILE A 284 -19.00 18.72 1.01
CA ILE A 284 -18.25 17.61 0.41
C ILE A 284 -19.20 16.75 -0.44
N LEU A 285 -18.80 16.44 -1.67
CA LEU A 285 -19.41 15.40 -2.48
C LEU A 285 -18.74 14.07 -2.14
N GLY A 286 -19.48 13.15 -1.54
CA GLY A 286 -19.01 11.82 -1.21
C GLY A 286 -19.42 10.78 -2.25
N ILE A 287 -18.48 9.89 -2.61
CA ILE A 287 -18.71 8.76 -3.52
C ILE A 287 -18.28 7.48 -2.78
N GLU A 288 -19.20 6.51 -2.69
CA GLU A 288 -18.91 5.25 -2.00
C GLU A 288 -17.84 4.45 -2.76
N ARG A 289 -18.06 4.25 -4.05
CA ARG A 289 -17.16 3.52 -4.94
C ARG A 289 -17.43 3.92 -6.38
N THR A 290 -16.40 3.90 -7.20
CA THR A 290 -16.54 4.02 -8.66
C THR A 290 -16.95 2.68 -9.28
N ASP A 291 -17.71 2.73 -10.35
CA ASP A 291 -18.20 1.55 -11.07
C ASP A 291 -17.08 0.88 -11.89
N SER A 292 -16.05 1.65 -12.24
CA SER A 292 -14.93 1.18 -13.04
C SER A 292 -13.66 1.98 -12.77
N VAL A 293 -12.52 1.43 -13.18
CA VAL A 293 -11.23 2.15 -13.18
C VAL A 293 -11.28 3.34 -14.14
N HIS A 294 -12.00 3.22 -15.25
CA HIS A 294 -12.20 4.32 -16.21
C HIS A 294 -12.88 5.53 -15.56
N GLN A 295 -13.96 5.30 -14.79
CA GLN A 295 -14.64 6.38 -14.04
C GLN A 295 -13.71 7.01 -13.01
N LEU A 296 -12.87 6.21 -12.34
CA LEU A 296 -11.90 6.75 -11.39
C LEU A 296 -10.85 7.63 -12.11
N ALA A 297 -10.35 7.20 -13.28
CA ALA A 297 -9.42 8.00 -14.09
C ALA A 297 -10.07 9.30 -14.60
N GLU A 298 -11.35 9.26 -14.97
CA GLU A 298 -12.14 10.45 -15.30
C GLU A 298 -12.22 11.43 -14.12
N ILE A 299 -12.52 10.95 -12.91
CA ILE A 299 -12.60 11.77 -11.70
C ILE A 299 -11.23 12.42 -11.39
N TYR A 300 -10.14 11.66 -11.47
CA TYR A 300 -8.80 12.22 -11.34
C TYR A 300 -8.55 13.31 -12.38
N THR A 301 -8.83 13.03 -13.65
CA THR A 301 -8.60 13.98 -14.75
C THR A 301 -9.42 15.25 -14.60
N THR A 302 -10.64 15.11 -14.12
CA THR A 302 -11.60 16.21 -13.94
C THR A 302 -11.23 17.11 -12.76
N ALA A 303 -10.52 16.58 -11.75
CA ALA A 303 -10.11 17.34 -10.58
C ALA A 303 -9.08 18.43 -10.94
N ASP A 304 -9.17 19.58 -10.29
CA ASP A 304 -8.18 20.65 -10.43
C ASP A 304 -6.93 20.35 -9.62
N VAL A 305 -7.09 19.66 -8.48
CA VAL A 305 -6.00 19.22 -7.62
C VAL A 305 -6.39 17.95 -6.88
N PHE A 306 -5.45 17.04 -6.73
CA PHE A 306 -5.55 15.88 -5.84
C PHE A 306 -4.83 16.20 -4.53
N VAL A 307 -5.50 15.99 -3.40
CA VAL A 307 -4.93 16.20 -2.07
C VAL A 307 -4.81 14.85 -1.36
N ASN A 308 -3.65 14.55 -0.82
CA ASN A 308 -3.39 13.35 -0.01
C ASN A 308 -2.84 13.75 1.36
N PRO A 309 -3.70 14.14 2.32
CA PRO A 309 -3.28 14.60 3.64
C PRO A 309 -3.06 13.40 4.59
N THR A 310 -2.30 12.40 4.09
CA THR A 310 -2.05 11.19 4.85
C THR A 310 -1.03 11.41 5.97
N TYR A 311 -1.25 10.79 7.12
CA TYR A 311 -0.36 10.80 8.28
C TYR A 311 0.58 9.60 8.32
N GLU A 312 0.27 8.56 7.53
CA GLU A 312 1.06 7.33 7.42
C GLU A 312 0.92 6.77 6.02
N ASP A 313 1.98 6.78 5.24
CA ASP A 313 2.05 6.13 3.93
C ASP A 313 3.50 5.85 3.52
N ASN A 314 3.66 4.85 2.67
CA ASN A 314 4.97 4.49 2.14
C ASN A 314 5.20 5.09 0.73
N TYR A 315 4.43 4.63 -0.26
CA TYR A 315 4.50 5.14 -1.65
C TYR A 315 3.11 4.97 -2.28
N PRO A 316 2.18 5.91 -2.01
CA PRO A 316 0.78 5.76 -2.34
C PRO A 316 0.53 5.75 -3.86
N THR A 317 -0.12 4.70 -4.35
CA THR A 317 -0.50 4.58 -5.76
C THR A 317 -1.52 5.65 -6.18
N THR A 318 -2.30 6.18 -5.24
CA THR A 318 -3.24 7.28 -5.51
C THR A 318 -2.55 8.56 -5.97
N ASN A 319 -1.33 8.86 -5.45
CA ASN A 319 -0.52 9.96 -5.96
C ASN A 319 -0.09 9.71 -7.42
N LEU A 320 0.32 8.47 -7.73
CA LEU A 320 0.71 8.08 -9.08
C LEU A 320 -0.48 8.14 -10.04
N GLU A 321 -1.64 7.65 -9.61
CA GLU A 321 -2.90 7.67 -10.37
C GLU A 321 -3.29 9.11 -10.74
N ALA A 322 -3.21 10.04 -9.78
CA ALA A 322 -3.49 11.45 -10.01
C ALA A 322 -2.50 12.08 -11.02
N LEU A 323 -1.20 11.87 -10.79
CA LEU A 323 -0.13 12.38 -11.67
C LEU A 323 -0.25 11.83 -13.09
N ALA A 324 -0.54 10.54 -13.25
CA ALA A 324 -0.74 9.90 -14.54
C ALA A 324 -1.97 10.44 -15.29
N CYS A 325 -3.00 10.84 -14.55
CA CYS A 325 -4.18 11.51 -15.11
C CYS A 325 -3.95 13.02 -15.37
N GLY A 326 -2.75 13.55 -15.15
CA GLY A 326 -2.39 14.96 -15.36
C GLY A 326 -2.87 15.89 -14.25
N THR A 327 -3.17 15.37 -13.06
CA THR A 327 -3.68 16.17 -11.95
C THR A 327 -2.58 16.41 -10.91
N PRO A 328 -2.32 17.68 -10.53
CA PRO A 328 -1.30 18.00 -9.55
C PRO A 328 -1.61 17.41 -8.17
N VAL A 329 -0.58 16.97 -7.47
CA VAL A 329 -0.69 16.33 -6.17
C VAL A 329 -0.19 17.24 -5.06
N ILE A 330 -1.03 17.46 -4.05
CA ILE A 330 -0.62 18.10 -2.79
C ILE A 330 -0.67 17.04 -1.71
N THR A 331 0.47 16.78 -1.07
CA THR A 331 0.57 15.78 -0.01
C THR A 331 1.20 16.34 1.24
N TYR A 332 0.93 15.73 2.39
CA TYR A 332 1.69 16.02 3.60
C TYR A 332 3.13 15.51 3.51
N ASP A 333 4.02 16.15 4.23
CA ASP A 333 5.40 15.67 4.47
C ASP A 333 5.33 14.44 5.38
N THR A 334 5.08 13.29 4.76
CA THR A 334 4.79 12.02 5.43
C THR A 334 5.43 10.86 4.68
N GLY A 335 6.35 10.17 5.35
CA GLY A 335 6.94 8.94 4.82
C GLY A 335 7.46 9.07 3.39
N GLY A 336 7.19 8.09 2.56
CA GLY A 336 7.54 8.13 1.13
C GLY A 336 6.46 8.76 0.24
N SER A 337 5.36 9.28 0.82
CA SER A 337 4.28 9.94 0.05
C SER A 337 4.76 11.14 -0.75
N VAL A 338 5.83 11.80 -0.27
CA VAL A 338 6.42 12.98 -0.89
C VAL A 338 7.21 12.66 -2.16
N GLU A 339 7.78 11.45 -2.28
CA GLU A 339 8.79 11.13 -3.29
C GLU A 339 8.26 11.32 -4.72
N ALA A 340 7.12 10.69 -5.05
CA ALA A 340 6.52 10.82 -6.38
C ALA A 340 6.11 12.27 -6.70
N THR A 341 5.59 13.00 -5.72
CA THR A 341 5.18 14.41 -5.88
C THR A 341 6.39 15.29 -6.19
N MET A 342 7.49 15.11 -5.45
CA MET A 342 8.73 15.88 -5.67
C MET A 342 9.41 15.53 -6.98
N GLU A 343 9.48 14.24 -7.32
CA GLU A 343 10.10 13.76 -8.56
C GLU A 343 9.31 14.21 -9.82
N SER A 344 7.98 14.26 -9.72
CA SER A 344 7.14 14.75 -10.85
C SER A 344 7.29 16.25 -11.09
N GLY A 345 7.67 17.03 -10.09
CA GLY A 345 7.62 18.50 -10.15
C GLY A 345 6.20 19.06 -10.31
N HIS A 346 5.15 18.23 -10.15
CA HIS A 346 3.76 18.58 -10.44
C HIS A 346 2.89 18.50 -9.19
N GLY A 347 3.14 19.41 -8.25
CA GLY A 347 2.42 19.46 -6.99
C GLY A 347 3.20 20.18 -5.89
N ALA A 348 2.81 19.92 -4.66
CA ALA A 348 3.43 20.51 -3.47
C ALA A 348 3.45 19.54 -2.29
N VAL A 349 4.45 19.73 -1.44
CA VAL A 349 4.55 19.06 -0.13
C VAL A 349 4.27 20.09 0.95
N VAL A 350 3.40 19.74 1.90
CA VAL A 350 2.92 20.62 2.97
C VAL A 350 3.20 19.94 4.31
N LYS A 351 3.55 20.72 5.32
CA LYS A 351 3.76 20.19 6.66
C LYS A 351 2.52 19.43 7.15
N GLN A 352 2.75 18.28 7.76
CA GLN A 352 1.68 17.44 8.29
C GLN A 352 0.75 18.20 9.24
N GLY A 353 -0.57 18.16 8.99
CA GLY A 353 -1.60 18.86 9.78
C GLY A 353 -1.73 20.36 9.49
N ASP A 354 -0.98 20.92 8.55
CA ASP A 354 -1.07 22.35 8.18
C ASP A 354 -2.18 22.59 7.14
N ILE A 355 -3.40 22.78 7.62
CA ILE A 355 -4.56 23.06 6.77
C ILE A 355 -4.43 24.39 6.00
N ASN A 356 -3.78 25.39 6.57
CA ASN A 356 -3.59 26.66 5.87
C ASN A 356 -2.59 26.50 4.73
N GLY A 357 -1.49 25.78 4.95
CA GLY A 357 -0.53 25.42 3.92
C GLY A 357 -1.16 24.57 2.79
N LEU A 358 -2.11 23.66 3.12
CA LEU A 358 -2.90 22.96 2.10
C LEU A 358 -3.70 23.95 1.25
N MET A 359 -4.43 24.89 1.87
CA MET A 359 -5.22 25.91 1.17
C MET A 359 -4.36 26.77 0.25
N GLU A 360 -3.25 27.29 0.74
CA GLU A 360 -2.31 28.11 -0.05
C GLU A 360 -1.80 27.34 -1.26
N SER A 361 -1.43 26.07 -1.05
CA SER A 361 -0.97 25.19 -2.13
C SER A 361 -2.07 24.89 -3.15
N ILE A 362 -3.32 24.67 -2.71
CA ILE A 362 -4.50 24.49 -3.58
C ILE A 362 -4.71 25.74 -4.44
N PHE A 363 -4.69 26.94 -3.85
CA PHE A 363 -4.90 28.19 -4.58
C PHE A 363 -3.81 28.42 -5.64
N LYS A 364 -2.55 28.15 -5.30
CA LYS A 364 -1.41 28.29 -6.22
C LYS A 364 -1.54 27.35 -7.42
N HIS A 365 -1.96 26.10 -7.23
CA HIS A 365 -2.04 25.12 -8.31
C HIS A 365 -3.31 25.24 -9.17
N ASN A 366 -4.34 25.93 -8.70
CA ASN A 366 -5.55 26.21 -9.48
C ASN A 366 -5.45 27.42 -10.39
N SER A 367 -4.41 28.25 -10.28
CA SER A 367 -4.24 29.44 -11.11
C SER A 367 -3.66 29.16 -12.50
N ASP A 368 -3.12 27.99 -12.72
CA ASP A 368 -2.54 27.59 -14.00
C ASP A 368 -3.57 26.93 -14.90
N THR A 369 -3.92 27.57 -16.01
CA THR A 369 -4.67 26.98 -17.12
C THR A 369 -3.81 25.90 -17.79
N ARG A 370 -4.18 24.62 -17.62
CA ARG A 370 -3.30 23.52 -18.07
C ARG A 370 -3.94 22.70 -19.17
N GLU A 371 -3.16 22.48 -20.20
CA GLU A 371 -3.26 21.25 -20.94
C GLU A 371 -2.78 20.12 -20.02
N LYS A 372 -3.70 19.23 -19.63
CA LYS A 372 -3.38 18.07 -18.80
C LYS A 372 -2.64 17.02 -19.64
N HIS A 373 -1.35 16.99 -19.51
CA HIS A 373 -0.51 15.94 -20.07
C HIS A 373 -0.01 15.04 -18.94
N SER A 374 0.00 13.73 -19.17
CA SER A 374 0.70 12.80 -18.27
C SER A 374 2.20 13.06 -18.41
N LEU A 375 2.78 13.69 -17.39
CA LEU A 375 4.19 14.07 -17.35
C LEU A 375 5.06 13.10 -16.53
N PHE A 376 4.44 12.18 -15.79
CA PHE A 376 5.16 11.35 -14.84
C PHE A 376 5.22 9.90 -15.30
N GLN A 377 6.46 9.38 -15.42
CA GLN A 377 6.69 7.97 -15.75
C GLN A 377 6.51 7.10 -14.50
N CYS A 378 5.36 6.47 -14.38
CA CYS A 378 5.01 5.58 -13.27
C CYS A 378 4.41 4.24 -13.76
N ASP A 379 4.75 3.86 -15.00
CA ASP A 379 4.23 2.62 -15.57
C ASP A 379 4.77 1.39 -14.83
N ALA A 380 3.85 0.54 -14.37
CA ALA A 380 4.16 -0.66 -13.63
C ALA A 380 5.10 -1.61 -14.41
N ASN A 381 4.90 -1.74 -15.72
CA ASN A 381 5.71 -2.63 -16.54
C ASN A 381 7.16 -2.15 -16.62
N LEU A 382 7.39 -0.83 -16.64
CA LEU A 382 8.75 -0.29 -16.64
C LEU A 382 9.42 -0.47 -15.29
N ASN A 383 8.75 -0.11 -14.20
CA ASN A 383 9.31 -0.19 -12.85
C ASN A 383 9.58 -1.65 -12.45
N TYR A 384 8.65 -2.57 -12.76
CA TYR A 384 8.77 -3.96 -12.32
C TYR A 384 9.72 -4.82 -13.14
N LYS A 385 10.21 -4.34 -14.29
CA LYS A 385 11.33 -4.98 -15.02
C LYS A 385 12.61 -5.02 -14.19
N GLU A 386 12.77 -4.12 -13.22
CA GLU A 386 13.92 -4.12 -12.31
C GLU A 386 13.95 -5.34 -11.37
N TYR A 387 12.81 -5.99 -11.10
CA TYR A 387 12.76 -7.20 -10.27
C TYR A 387 13.48 -8.42 -10.89
N VAL A 388 13.78 -8.37 -12.17
CA VAL A 388 14.38 -9.48 -12.93
C VAL A 388 15.86 -9.28 -13.18
N LYS A 389 16.38 -8.10 -12.91
CA LYS A 389 17.81 -7.78 -12.96
C LYS A 389 18.53 -8.25 -11.70
#